data_2f8fcc467949eb714f01d466a3256061
#
_entry.id   2f8fcc467949eb714f01d466a3256061
#
_cell.length_a   1.000
_cell.length_b   1.000
_cell.length_c   1.000
_cell.angle_alpha   90.00
_cell.angle_beta   90.00
_cell.angle_gamma   90.00
#
_symmetry.space_group_name_H-M   'P 1'
#
loop_
_entity.id
_entity.type
_entity.pdbx_description
1 polymer ?
#
loop_
_entity_poly.entity_id
_entity_poly.type
_entity_poly.pdbx_seq_one_letter_code
_entity_poly.pdbx_strand_id
1 'polypeptide(L)'
;AAGVAAGNIHTGGGEAEERFELSAASAATRERQEELLREFEQRRRQRSVAVTTDDSQVRKQLRALGEPVTLFGEGPGDRRDRLRKKLAELDAQDGGELALPEEALVVEEQEVQKELFYTEGSANLMRARTAIASFSLPRAKARIERAKKRRADSGVDEVAELDAAAAATASFANETSQLGDGRPLSTVRFSTPDDGSMILSASWGGVARLWRSDGCEKILTIRARENRCTGADFHPDATLTQVEATVSGSDSSTTVSFGTACADGTAHLWSPGGKHLRTLKGHADRLGRMAFHPSGDYVATASFDKTWRLWSVETGEELLCQEGHSRPVYDLGFHPDGGLCATVGLEAHGRVWDLRSGKCVTTLVGHVKQCLSVDFSPNGYHIVTGSDDHTARVWDLRRRGCLYTVPAHSCLISAVRYEPKDGGFFATSSYDGSAQLYSSRDFSRINTLKGHEARVMCADVAPGGNTLATVSYDRTLKLWRQQRRGKAVEMKEE
;
A
#
# COMPACT_ATOMS: atom_id res chain seq x y z
N ALA A 1 21.09 -14.56 -35.10
CA ALA A 1 20.68 -15.98 -35.06
C ALA A 1 19.48 -16.28 -35.98
N ALA A 2 18.72 -15.28 -36.40
CA ALA A 2 17.60 -15.48 -37.34
C ALA A 2 18.01 -15.53 -38.83
N GLY A 3 19.26 -15.21 -39.19
CA GLY A 3 19.76 -15.22 -40.56
C GLY A 3 20.31 -16.56 -41.04
N VAL A 4 20.56 -17.49 -40.12
CA VAL A 4 21.18 -18.82 -40.48
C VAL A 4 20.12 -19.86 -40.85
N ALA A 5 18.85 -19.62 -40.49
CA ALA A 5 17.74 -20.52 -40.81
C ALA A 5 17.09 -20.28 -42.19
N ALA A 6 17.48 -19.22 -42.89
CA ALA A 6 16.83 -18.80 -44.15
C ALA A 6 17.64 -19.09 -45.41
N GLY A 7 18.51 -20.09 -45.42
CA GLY A 7 19.06 -20.69 -46.67
C GLY A 7 19.56 -19.75 -47.76
N ASN A 8 19.97 -18.51 -47.42
CA ASN A 8 20.45 -17.54 -48.42
C ASN A 8 21.97 -17.55 -48.57
N ILE A 9 22.52 -18.72 -48.83
CA ILE A 9 23.88 -18.82 -49.42
C ILE A 9 23.69 -19.40 -50.81
N HIS A 10 23.69 -18.53 -51.81
CA HIS A 10 23.84 -18.97 -53.20
C HIS A 10 25.20 -19.60 -53.38
N THR A 11 25.27 -20.90 -53.37
CA THR A 11 26.41 -21.65 -53.95
C THR A 11 26.12 -21.80 -55.42
N GLY A 12 26.95 -21.14 -56.24
CA GLY A 12 26.94 -21.27 -57.70
C GLY A 12 27.07 -22.75 -58.05
N GLY A 13 26.25 -23.21 -59.03
CA GLY A 13 26.23 -24.57 -59.52
C GLY A 13 27.51 -24.98 -60.18
N GLY A 14 27.87 -26.25 -59.98
CA GLY A 14 28.95 -26.92 -60.73
C GLY A 14 29.55 -28.05 -59.92
N GLU A 15 29.08 -29.24 -60.18
CA GLU A 15 29.76 -30.56 -60.14
C GLU A 15 30.79 -30.87 -59.04
N ALA A 16 30.53 -32.02 -58.43
CA ALA A 16 31.35 -32.79 -57.51
C ALA A 16 31.36 -32.32 -56.06
N GLU A 17 30.55 -33.00 -55.24
CA GLU A 17 30.70 -33.06 -53.79
C GLU A 17 32.09 -33.68 -53.46
N GLU A 18 33.12 -32.84 -53.37
CA GLU A 18 34.32 -33.19 -52.62
C GLU A 18 33.94 -33.28 -51.15
N ARG A 19 33.71 -34.50 -50.68
CA ARG A 19 33.61 -34.79 -49.25
C ARG A 19 34.99 -34.54 -48.64
N PHE A 20 35.22 -33.35 -48.12
CA PHE A 20 36.37 -33.08 -47.28
C PHE A 20 36.29 -33.96 -46.03
N GLU A 21 37.12 -34.98 -45.96
CA GLU A 21 37.33 -35.73 -44.74
C GLU A 21 37.89 -34.79 -43.66
N LEU A 22 37.09 -34.53 -42.64
CA LEU A 22 37.52 -33.76 -41.49
C LEU A 22 38.73 -34.46 -40.84
N SER A 23 39.76 -33.70 -40.51
CA SER A 23 40.90 -34.24 -39.77
C SER A 23 40.41 -34.88 -38.46
N ALA A 24 41.08 -35.96 -38.01
CA ALA A 24 40.68 -36.69 -36.79
C ALA A 24 40.53 -35.78 -35.55
N ALA A 25 41.35 -34.72 -35.47
CA ALA A 25 41.24 -33.70 -34.40
C ALA A 25 39.97 -32.82 -34.52
N SER A 26 39.56 -32.53 -35.76
CA SER A 26 38.35 -31.76 -36.04
C SER A 26 37.07 -32.56 -35.81
N ALA A 27 37.12 -33.87 -36.12
CA ALA A 27 36.04 -34.82 -35.82
C ALA A 27 35.86 -35.00 -34.31
N ALA A 28 36.92 -35.15 -33.55
CA ALA A 28 36.87 -35.28 -32.10
C ALA A 28 36.39 -34.01 -31.40
N THR A 29 36.70 -32.82 -31.92
CA THR A 29 36.15 -31.54 -31.38
C THR A 29 34.67 -31.40 -31.68
N ARG A 30 34.21 -31.82 -32.84
CA ARG A 30 32.78 -31.83 -33.20
C ARG A 30 31.98 -32.81 -32.34
N GLU A 31 32.48 -34.00 -32.12
CA GLU A 31 31.86 -34.99 -31.22
C GLU A 31 31.72 -34.44 -29.79
N ARG A 32 32.76 -33.83 -29.24
CA ARG A 32 32.68 -33.15 -27.93
C ARG A 32 31.66 -32.02 -27.89
N GLN A 33 31.57 -31.26 -28.97
CA GLN A 33 30.61 -30.18 -29.07
C GLN A 33 29.17 -30.73 -29.16
N GLU A 34 28.93 -31.78 -29.90
CA GLU A 34 27.64 -32.47 -29.97
C GLU A 34 27.27 -33.13 -28.64
N GLU A 35 28.23 -33.67 -27.91
CA GLU A 35 28.03 -34.21 -26.58
C GLU A 35 27.64 -33.15 -25.56
N LEU A 36 28.32 -32.01 -25.58
CA LEU A 36 27.96 -30.83 -24.74
C LEU A 36 26.58 -30.28 -25.08
N LEU A 37 26.19 -30.24 -26.34
CA LEU A 37 24.86 -29.82 -26.77
C LEU A 37 23.78 -30.78 -26.26
N ARG A 38 24.00 -32.08 -26.36
CA ARG A 38 23.12 -33.13 -25.82
C ARG A 38 22.95 -32.98 -24.30
N GLU A 39 24.05 -32.78 -23.56
CA GLU A 39 23.96 -32.53 -22.11
C GLU A 39 23.19 -31.26 -21.79
N PHE A 40 23.42 -30.20 -22.57
CA PHE A 40 22.72 -28.94 -22.36
C PHE A 40 21.20 -29.07 -22.60
N GLU A 41 20.81 -29.75 -23.68
CA GLU A 41 19.42 -30.04 -23.98
C GLU A 41 18.76 -30.93 -22.91
N GLN A 42 19.49 -31.94 -22.44
CA GLN A 42 19.02 -32.81 -21.36
C GLN A 42 18.80 -32.02 -20.07
N ARG A 43 19.73 -31.14 -19.68
CA ARG A 43 19.60 -30.26 -18.53
C ARG A 43 18.43 -29.24 -18.70
N ARG A 44 18.22 -28.75 -19.91
CA ARG A 44 17.11 -27.87 -20.24
C ARG A 44 15.77 -28.59 -20.07
N ARG A 45 15.63 -29.80 -20.58
CA ARG A 45 14.42 -30.65 -20.40
C ARG A 45 14.19 -31.00 -18.94
N GLN A 46 15.23 -31.37 -18.20
CA GLN A 46 15.08 -31.58 -16.74
C GLN A 46 14.52 -30.37 -15.99
N ARG A 47 14.87 -29.13 -16.38
CA ARG A 47 14.35 -27.92 -15.77
C ARG A 47 12.90 -27.62 -16.15
N SER A 48 12.42 -28.07 -17.30
CA SER A 48 11.05 -27.87 -17.75
C SER A 48 10.06 -28.82 -17.08
N VAL A 49 10.53 -29.97 -16.57
CA VAL A 49 9.68 -30.95 -15.89
C VAL A 49 9.33 -30.49 -14.48
N ALA A 50 8.06 -30.21 -14.23
CA ALA A 50 7.54 -29.86 -12.90
C ALA A 50 7.35 -31.14 -12.07
N VAL A 51 8.00 -31.21 -10.91
CA VAL A 51 7.90 -32.32 -9.96
C VAL A 51 7.37 -31.79 -8.63
N THR A 52 6.49 -32.56 -7.99
CA THR A 52 5.89 -32.20 -6.70
C THR A 52 6.94 -32.04 -5.61
N THR A 53 6.68 -31.16 -4.66
CA THR A 53 7.56 -30.91 -3.51
C THR A 53 7.34 -31.89 -2.36
N ASP A 54 6.23 -32.61 -2.39
CA ASP A 54 5.87 -33.61 -1.37
C ASP A 54 6.63 -34.91 -1.58
N ASP A 55 7.45 -35.31 -0.60
CA ASP A 55 8.27 -36.52 -0.64
C ASP A 55 7.42 -37.79 -0.72
N SER A 56 6.21 -37.79 -0.16
CA SER A 56 5.30 -38.94 -0.21
C SER A 56 4.82 -39.21 -1.64
N GLN A 57 4.50 -38.16 -2.38
CA GLN A 57 4.10 -38.24 -3.79
C GLN A 57 5.29 -38.61 -4.69
N VAL A 58 6.48 -38.06 -4.42
CA VAL A 58 7.71 -38.43 -5.13
C VAL A 58 8.01 -39.92 -5.00
N ARG A 59 7.83 -40.50 -3.82
CA ARG A 59 7.99 -41.93 -3.57
C ARG A 59 6.95 -42.79 -4.31
N LYS A 60 5.69 -42.33 -4.37
CA LYS A 60 4.62 -42.99 -5.12
C LYS A 60 4.95 -43.01 -6.61
N GLN A 61 5.37 -41.88 -7.17
CA GLN A 61 5.73 -41.73 -8.59
C GLN A 61 6.98 -42.59 -8.96
N LEU A 62 8.00 -42.60 -8.11
CA LEU A 62 9.17 -43.47 -8.34
C LEU A 62 8.76 -44.96 -8.33
N ARG A 63 7.85 -45.35 -7.44
CA ARG A 63 7.34 -46.75 -7.41
C ARG A 63 6.55 -47.10 -8.66
N ALA A 64 5.70 -46.15 -9.16
CA ALA A 64 4.95 -46.37 -10.40
C ALA A 64 5.85 -46.51 -11.62
N LEU A 65 7.02 -45.86 -11.63
CA LEU A 65 8.04 -45.97 -12.66
C LEU A 65 8.95 -47.19 -12.50
N GLY A 66 8.71 -48.05 -11.50
CA GLY A 66 9.53 -49.25 -11.24
C GLY A 66 10.91 -48.95 -10.64
N GLU A 67 11.17 -47.72 -10.25
CA GLU A 67 12.44 -47.28 -9.68
C GLU A 67 12.49 -47.52 -8.15
N PRO A 68 13.65 -47.77 -7.56
CA PRO A 68 13.80 -47.93 -6.13
C PRO A 68 13.36 -46.63 -5.41
N VAL A 69 12.50 -46.77 -4.41
CA VAL A 69 11.90 -45.61 -3.69
C VAL A 69 12.93 -44.76 -2.95
N THR A 70 13.97 -45.40 -2.39
CA THR A 70 15.05 -44.74 -1.65
C THR A 70 16.37 -45.41 -1.95
N LEU A 71 17.41 -44.64 -2.20
CA LEU A 71 18.80 -45.10 -2.28
C LEU A 71 19.55 -44.76 -0.99
N PHE A 72 20.62 -45.53 -0.70
CA PHE A 72 21.41 -45.32 0.50
C PHE A 72 22.09 -43.94 0.44
N GLY A 73 21.88 -43.10 1.48
CA GLY A 73 22.42 -41.73 1.59
C GLY A 73 21.65 -40.66 0.82
N GLU A 74 20.51 -41.01 0.19
CA GLU A 74 19.71 -40.10 -0.62
C GLU A 74 18.71 -39.29 0.27
N GLY A 75 18.79 -37.96 0.23
CA GLY A 75 17.85 -37.05 0.88
C GLY A 75 16.56 -36.85 0.06
N PRO A 76 15.55 -36.13 0.64
CA PRO A 76 14.31 -35.82 -0.09
C PRO A 76 14.53 -34.98 -1.35
N GLY A 77 15.54 -34.11 -1.34
CA GLY A 77 15.93 -33.28 -2.50
C GLY A 77 16.49 -34.14 -3.64
N ASP A 78 17.40 -35.04 -3.31
CA ASP A 78 18.06 -35.89 -4.29
C ASP A 78 17.07 -36.86 -4.97
N ARG A 79 16.10 -37.40 -4.20
CA ARG A 79 15.00 -38.23 -4.73
C ARG A 79 14.16 -37.47 -5.77
N ARG A 80 13.87 -36.22 -5.49
CA ARG A 80 13.12 -35.34 -6.39
C ARG A 80 13.88 -35.05 -7.66
N ASP A 81 15.17 -34.82 -7.57
CA ASP A 81 16.03 -34.60 -8.73
C ASP A 81 16.20 -35.86 -9.55
N ARG A 82 16.27 -37.06 -8.93
CA ARG A 82 16.26 -38.36 -9.59
C ARG A 82 14.94 -38.59 -10.35
N LEU A 83 13.81 -38.34 -9.74
CA LEU A 83 12.48 -38.40 -10.39
C LEU A 83 12.43 -37.48 -11.61
N ARG A 84 12.87 -36.22 -11.44
CA ARG A 84 12.92 -35.24 -12.52
C ARG A 84 13.76 -35.68 -13.69
N LYS A 85 14.91 -36.32 -13.41
CA LYS A 85 15.79 -36.86 -14.42
C LYS A 85 15.13 -38.02 -15.19
N LYS A 86 14.46 -38.93 -14.48
CA LYS A 86 13.76 -40.06 -15.09
C LYS A 86 12.57 -39.61 -15.95
N LEU A 87 11.77 -38.68 -15.48
CA LEU A 87 10.67 -38.12 -16.27
C LEU A 87 11.17 -37.41 -17.54
N ALA A 88 12.27 -36.68 -17.46
CA ALA A 88 12.90 -36.05 -18.63
C ALA A 88 13.50 -37.07 -19.62
N GLU A 89 13.96 -38.25 -19.16
CA GLU A 89 14.41 -39.36 -20.01
C GLU A 89 13.23 -40.02 -20.73
N LEU A 90 12.10 -40.22 -20.06
CA LEU A 90 10.87 -40.77 -20.66
C LEU A 90 10.24 -39.80 -21.67
N ASP A 91 10.17 -38.54 -21.36
CA ASP A 91 9.70 -37.48 -22.27
C ASP A 91 10.53 -37.39 -23.55
N ALA A 92 11.81 -37.75 -23.47
CA ALA A 92 12.70 -37.81 -24.63
C ALA A 92 12.48 -39.07 -25.49
N GLN A 93 11.97 -40.17 -24.92
CA GLN A 93 11.71 -41.42 -25.61
C GLN A 93 10.35 -41.45 -26.30
N ASP A 94 9.31 -40.86 -25.67
CA ASP A 94 7.92 -40.95 -26.12
C ASP A 94 7.45 -39.76 -26.98
N GLY A 95 8.35 -38.86 -27.35
CA GLY A 95 8.04 -37.78 -28.32
C GLY A 95 7.07 -36.70 -27.84
N GLY A 96 6.91 -36.53 -26.52
CA GLY A 96 6.21 -35.42 -25.95
C GLY A 96 4.80 -35.69 -25.40
N GLU A 97 4.29 -36.90 -25.44
CA GLU A 97 3.11 -37.32 -24.67
C GLU A 97 3.57 -38.11 -23.45
N LEU A 98 3.59 -37.44 -22.30
CA LEU A 98 3.80 -38.07 -20.99
C LEU A 98 2.59 -38.96 -20.65
N ALA A 99 2.58 -40.18 -21.16
CA ALA A 99 1.65 -41.21 -20.70
C ALA A 99 2.14 -41.79 -19.36
N LEU A 100 2.07 -40.99 -18.30
CA LEU A 100 2.10 -41.51 -16.94
C LEU A 100 0.85 -42.38 -16.76
N PRO A 101 0.95 -43.59 -16.15
CA PRO A 101 -0.23 -44.37 -15.83
C PRO A 101 -1.23 -43.49 -15.09
N GLU A 102 -2.51 -43.55 -15.44
CA GLU A 102 -3.58 -42.74 -14.83
C GLU A 102 -3.58 -42.77 -13.28
N GLU A 103 -3.13 -43.90 -12.71
CA GLU A 103 -2.95 -44.08 -11.26
C GLU A 103 -1.84 -43.17 -10.65
N ALA A 104 -0.87 -42.73 -11.47
CA ALA A 104 0.19 -41.79 -11.02
C ALA A 104 -0.20 -40.34 -11.21
N LEU A 105 -1.20 -40.07 -12.05
CA LEU A 105 -1.79 -38.73 -12.34
C LEU A 105 -2.95 -38.40 -11.41
N VAL A 106 -3.49 -39.35 -10.65
CA VAL A 106 -4.40 -39.05 -9.56
C VAL A 106 -3.59 -38.35 -8.45
N VAL A 107 -3.19 -37.13 -8.69
CA VAL A 107 -3.15 -36.14 -7.66
C VAL A 107 -4.59 -36.12 -7.15
N GLU A 108 -4.91 -36.86 -6.08
CA GLU A 108 -5.92 -36.36 -5.17
C GLU A 108 -5.45 -34.94 -4.88
N GLU A 109 -6.00 -33.97 -5.59
CA GLU A 109 -6.16 -32.66 -5.05
C GLU A 109 -6.90 -32.90 -3.73
N GLN A 110 -6.13 -33.22 -2.68
CA GLN A 110 -6.53 -32.79 -1.37
C GLN A 110 -6.72 -31.30 -1.60
N GLU A 111 -7.97 -30.94 -1.92
CA GLU A 111 -8.47 -29.62 -1.60
C GLU A 111 -7.98 -29.46 -0.16
N VAL A 112 -6.84 -28.75 -0.04
CA VAL A 112 -6.51 -28.09 1.21
C VAL A 112 -7.78 -27.30 1.40
N GLN A 113 -8.71 -27.86 2.21
CA GLN A 113 -9.84 -27.12 2.72
C GLN A 113 -9.14 -25.92 3.33
N LYS A 114 -9.06 -24.85 2.55
CA LYS A 114 -8.78 -23.54 3.08
C LYS A 114 -9.85 -23.44 4.13
N GLU A 115 -9.48 -23.71 5.38
CA GLU A 115 -10.33 -23.41 6.51
C GLU A 115 -10.62 -21.93 6.37
N LEU A 116 -11.70 -21.67 5.70
CA LEU A 116 -12.27 -20.35 5.62
C LEU A 116 -12.81 -20.16 7.04
N PHE A 117 -12.02 -19.53 7.88
CA PHE A 117 -12.48 -19.03 9.16
C PHE A 117 -13.54 -17.97 8.86
N TYR A 118 -14.77 -18.42 8.62
CA TYR A 118 -15.93 -17.57 8.62
C TYR A 118 -16.30 -17.32 10.08
N THR A 119 -15.91 -16.20 10.61
CA THR A 119 -16.64 -15.65 11.74
C THR A 119 -18.05 -15.36 11.24
N GLU A 120 -19.06 -15.97 11.85
CA GLU A 120 -20.46 -15.66 11.61
C GLU A 120 -20.64 -14.16 11.86
N GLY A 121 -20.83 -13.40 10.78
CA GLY A 121 -21.00 -11.96 10.88
C GLY A 121 -22.37 -11.63 11.44
N SER A 122 -22.43 -10.66 12.33
CA SER A 122 -23.70 -10.13 12.84
C SER A 122 -24.57 -9.60 11.67
N ALA A 123 -25.88 -9.58 11.86
CA ALA A 123 -26.81 -9.00 10.88
C ALA A 123 -26.46 -7.52 10.59
N ASN A 124 -25.91 -6.80 11.57
CA ASN A 124 -25.44 -5.42 11.42
C ASN A 124 -24.23 -5.34 10.49
N LEU A 125 -23.31 -6.31 10.56
CA LEU A 125 -22.18 -6.38 9.61
C LEU A 125 -22.66 -6.62 8.18
N MET A 126 -23.65 -7.47 7.97
CA MET A 126 -24.22 -7.71 6.63
C MET A 126 -24.86 -6.45 6.05
N ARG A 127 -25.61 -5.69 6.88
CA ARG A 127 -26.17 -4.40 6.48
C ARG A 127 -25.08 -3.39 6.13
N ALA A 128 -24.03 -3.31 6.95
CA ALA A 128 -22.90 -2.44 6.71
C ALA A 128 -22.18 -2.80 5.40
N ARG A 129 -21.91 -4.08 5.13
CA ARG A 129 -21.31 -4.54 3.87
C ARG A 129 -22.16 -4.20 2.65
N THR A 130 -23.48 -4.32 2.76
CA THR A 130 -24.43 -3.92 1.69
C THR A 130 -24.41 -2.42 1.47
N ALA A 131 -24.41 -1.61 2.54
CA ALA A 131 -24.30 -0.16 2.47
C ALA A 131 -22.97 0.28 1.86
N ILE A 132 -21.85 -0.31 2.28
CA ILE A 132 -20.53 -0.05 1.70
C ILE A 132 -20.49 -0.44 0.21
N ALA A 133 -21.14 -1.54 -0.18
CA ALA A 133 -21.21 -1.95 -1.58
C ALA A 133 -22.03 -0.95 -2.42
N SER A 134 -23.19 -0.52 -1.92
CA SER A 134 -24.04 0.48 -2.60
C SER A 134 -23.36 1.84 -2.74
N PHE A 135 -22.53 2.23 -1.78
CA PHE A 135 -21.74 3.45 -1.83
C PHE A 135 -20.53 3.34 -2.77
N SER A 136 -19.78 2.23 -2.70
CA SER A 136 -18.48 2.11 -3.37
C SER A 136 -18.59 1.79 -4.86
N LEU A 137 -19.56 0.98 -5.29
CA LEU A 137 -19.68 0.55 -6.68
C LEU A 137 -19.96 1.70 -7.67
N PRO A 138 -20.91 2.64 -7.40
CA PRO A 138 -21.12 3.80 -8.27
C PRO A 138 -19.90 4.70 -8.35
N ARG A 139 -19.19 4.93 -7.23
CA ARG A 139 -17.98 5.76 -7.17
C ARG A 139 -16.85 5.14 -8.00
N ALA A 140 -16.63 3.84 -7.86
CA ALA A 140 -15.64 3.10 -8.65
C ALA A 140 -15.96 3.18 -10.15
N LYS A 141 -17.23 3.00 -10.54
CA LYS A 141 -17.68 3.17 -11.92
C LYS A 141 -17.41 4.57 -12.45
N ALA A 142 -17.81 5.60 -11.72
CA ALA A 142 -17.58 6.99 -12.09
C ALA A 142 -16.09 7.35 -12.19
N ARG A 143 -15.23 6.80 -11.31
CA ARG A 143 -13.77 6.98 -11.38
C ARG A 143 -13.19 6.34 -12.64
N ILE A 144 -13.60 5.12 -12.96
CA ILE A 144 -13.15 4.40 -14.16
C ILE A 144 -13.61 5.13 -15.43
N GLU A 145 -14.82 5.63 -15.47
CA GLU A 145 -15.35 6.41 -16.60
C GLU A 145 -14.60 7.73 -16.79
N ARG A 146 -14.30 8.44 -15.68
CA ARG A 146 -13.46 9.65 -15.72
C ARG A 146 -12.06 9.34 -16.26
N ALA A 147 -11.44 8.25 -15.80
CA ALA A 147 -10.13 7.83 -16.29
C ALA A 147 -10.15 7.45 -17.78
N LYS A 148 -11.22 6.80 -18.25
CA LYS A 148 -11.40 6.50 -19.69
C LYS A 148 -11.58 7.77 -20.53
N LYS A 149 -12.38 8.73 -20.06
CA LYS A 149 -12.57 10.03 -20.74
C LYS A 149 -11.25 10.79 -20.84
N ARG A 150 -10.49 10.93 -19.75
CA ARG A 150 -9.16 11.58 -19.77
C ARG A 150 -8.22 10.96 -20.80
N ARG A 151 -8.18 9.63 -20.90
CA ARG A 151 -7.35 8.93 -21.90
C ARG A 151 -7.83 9.10 -23.33
N ALA A 152 -9.14 9.28 -23.56
CA ALA A 152 -9.72 9.49 -24.86
C ALA A 152 -9.58 10.95 -25.33
N ASP A 153 -9.43 11.88 -24.39
CA ASP A 153 -9.33 13.30 -24.64
C ASP A 153 -7.86 13.66 -24.97
N SER A 154 -7.55 13.62 -26.26
CA SER A 154 -6.19 13.88 -26.78
C SER A 154 -5.72 15.33 -26.62
N GLY A 155 -6.58 16.22 -26.10
CA GLY A 155 -6.28 17.62 -25.86
C GLY A 155 -5.72 17.92 -24.46
N VAL A 156 -5.82 16.97 -23.54
CA VAL A 156 -5.30 17.12 -22.17
C VAL A 156 -3.87 16.61 -22.13
N ASP A 157 -2.92 17.51 -22.02
CA ASP A 157 -1.52 17.17 -21.86
C ASP A 157 -1.27 16.80 -20.38
N GLU A 158 -1.55 15.53 -20.04
CA GLU A 158 -1.34 14.99 -18.67
C GLU A 158 0.08 15.26 -18.16
N VAL A 159 1.03 15.36 -19.07
CA VAL A 159 2.43 15.66 -18.77
C VAL A 159 2.56 17.10 -18.29
N ALA A 160 1.97 18.05 -19.01
CA ALA A 160 2.02 19.46 -18.65
C ALA A 160 1.28 19.76 -17.33
N GLU A 161 0.14 19.09 -17.06
CA GLU A 161 -0.59 19.23 -15.79
C GLU A 161 0.25 18.73 -14.60
N LEU A 162 0.90 17.57 -14.74
CA LEU A 162 1.76 17.02 -13.70
C LEU A 162 3.03 17.82 -13.49
N ASP A 163 3.63 18.34 -14.56
CA ASP A 163 4.80 19.21 -14.47
C ASP A 163 4.43 20.55 -13.82
N ALA A 164 3.25 21.09 -14.10
CA ALA A 164 2.73 22.29 -13.44
C ALA A 164 2.48 22.04 -11.94
N ALA A 165 1.89 20.88 -11.58
CA ALA A 165 1.70 20.48 -10.19
C ALA A 165 3.06 20.28 -9.46
N ALA A 166 4.05 19.69 -10.13
CA ALA A 166 5.40 19.54 -9.59
C ALA A 166 6.09 20.91 -9.39
N ALA A 167 5.97 21.81 -10.35
CA ALA A 167 6.50 23.16 -10.23
C ALA A 167 5.82 23.97 -9.11
N ALA A 168 4.53 23.80 -8.93
CA ALA A 168 3.78 24.41 -7.83
C ALA A 168 4.25 23.87 -6.47
N THR A 169 4.41 22.56 -6.34
CA THR A 169 4.89 21.92 -5.11
C THR A 169 6.35 22.23 -4.78
N ALA A 170 7.17 22.52 -5.77
CA ALA A 170 8.55 22.99 -5.54
C ALA A 170 8.60 24.34 -4.78
N SER A 171 7.55 25.16 -4.87
CA SER A 171 7.47 26.49 -4.25
C SER A 171 6.99 26.49 -2.79
N PHE A 172 6.78 25.32 -2.15
CA PHE A 172 6.36 25.26 -0.77
C PHE A 172 7.39 25.85 0.18
N ALA A 173 6.96 26.80 1.01
CA ALA A 173 7.75 27.38 2.08
C ALA A 173 6.98 27.42 3.39
N ASN A 174 7.70 27.49 4.51
CA ASN A 174 7.10 27.62 5.83
C ASN A 174 6.40 29.00 5.95
N GLU A 175 5.09 28.97 6.16
CA GLU A 175 4.28 30.18 6.34
C GLU A 175 4.11 30.50 7.82
N THR A 176 3.69 29.51 8.61
CA THR A 176 3.42 29.68 10.03
C THR A 176 3.93 28.52 10.86
N SER A 177 4.29 28.83 12.10
CA SER A 177 4.69 27.85 13.09
C SER A 177 4.01 28.16 14.41
N GLN A 178 3.22 27.23 14.94
CA GLN A 178 2.45 27.39 16.16
C GLN A 178 2.79 26.32 17.17
N LEU A 179 2.80 26.68 18.45
CA LEU A 179 2.95 25.72 19.54
C LEU A 179 1.64 24.93 19.71
N GLY A 180 1.69 23.66 19.33
CA GLY A 180 0.50 22.82 19.35
C GLY A 180 0.08 22.36 20.75
N ASP A 181 1.02 22.04 21.65
CA ASP A 181 0.73 21.61 23.02
C ASP A 181 2.00 21.64 23.88
N GLY A 182 1.87 21.41 25.20
CA GLY A 182 2.98 21.20 26.13
C GLY A 182 3.68 19.84 25.98
N ARG A 183 3.06 18.88 25.28
CA ARG A 183 3.59 17.55 24.96
C ARG A 183 3.75 17.38 23.44
N PRO A 184 4.55 16.40 22.99
CA PRO A 184 4.71 16.11 21.55
C PRO A 184 3.39 15.90 20.83
N LEU A 185 3.30 16.41 19.60
CA LEU A 185 2.17 16.17 18.73
C LEU A 185 2.32 14.82 18.02
N SER A 186 1.22 14.04 17.94
CA SER A 186 1.22 12.70 17.35
C SER A 186 0.68 12.68 15.93
N THR A 187 -0.33 13.49 15.64
CA THR A 187 -1.07 13.42 14.38
C THR A 187 -1.58 14.79 13.96
N VAL A 188 -1.68 14.99 12.67
CA VAL A 188 -2.35 16.13 12.03
C VAL A 188 -3.22 15.64 10.89
N ARG A 189 -4.39 16.26 10.70
CA ARG A 189 -5.31 16.00 9.61
C ARG A 189 -5.96 17.29 9.14
N PHE A 190 -6.17 17.38 7.82
CA PHE A 190 -7.04 18.42 7.23
C PHE A 190 -8.48 17.92 7.13
N SER A 191 -9.45 18.85 7.21
CA SER A 191 -10.83 18.56 6.84
C SER A 191 -10.94 18.31 5.34
N THR A 192 -11.75 17.33 4.93
CA THR A 192 -11.96 17.02 3.51
C THR A 192 -12.88 17.98 2.78
N PRO A 193 -14.00 18.43 3.36
CA PRO A 193 -14.80 19.51 2.78
C PRO A 193 -14.06 20.86 2.86
N ASP A 194 -14.52 21.85 2.14
CA ASP A 194 -14.02 23.23 2.19
C ASP A 194 -12.52 23.40 1.89
N ASP A 195 -11.96 22.56 1.00
CA ASP A 195 -10.56 22.57 0.57
C ASP A 195 -9.53 22.59 1.74
N GLY A 196 -9.89 21.98 2.88
CA GLY A 196 -8.99 21.90 4.04
C GLY A 196 -8.96 23.15 4.90
N SER A 197 -10.12 23.80 5.09
CA SER A 197 -10.26 25.00 5.91
C SER A 197 -9.90 24.79 7.38
N MET A 198 -9.99 23.56 7.88
CA MET A 198 -9.67 23.19 9.27
C MET A 198 -8.52 22.18 9.36
N ILE A 199 -7.82 22.25 10.47
CA ILE A 199 -6.74 21.33 10.84
C ILE A 199 -7.04 20.78 12.23
N LEU A 200 -6.94 19.45 12.37
CA LEU A 200 -7.02 18.74 13.63
C LEU A 200 -5.63 18.27 14.03
N SER A 201 -5.17 18.67 15.20
CA SER A 201 -3.93 18.17 15.78
C SER A 201 -4.22 17.41 17.07
N ALA A 202 -3.55 16.27 17.27
CA ALA A 202 -3.61 15.51 18.52
C ALA A 202 -2.23 15.42 19.17
N SER A 203 -2.19 15.39 20.50
CA SER A 203 -0.96 15.36 21.27
C SER A 203 -0.89 14.18 22.25
N TRP A 204 0.33 13.87 22.65
CA TRP A 204 0.55 12.90 23.73
C TRP A 204 0.16 13.42 25.12
N GLY A 205 -0.30 14.65 25.20
CA GLY A 205 -0.92 15.22 26.40
C GLY A 205 -2.40 14.88 26.57
N GLY A 206 -2.99 14.09 25.64
CA GLY A 206 -4.41 13.78 25.64
C GLY A 206 -5.29 14.94 25.15
N VAL A 207 -4.68 15.92 24.48
CA VAL A 207 -5.35 17.10 23.96
C VAL A 207 -5.45 17.02 22.45
N ALA A 208 -6.66 17.29 21.93
CA ALA A 208 -6.90 17.53 20.52
C ALA A 208 -7.26 19.00 20.31
N ARG A 209 -6.73 19.62 19.27
CA ARG A 209 -6.98 21.02 18.93
C ARG A 209 -7.42 21.15 17.49
N LEU A 210 -8.42 22.00 17.32
CA LEU A 210 -8.88 22.45 16.02
C LEU A 210 -8.29 23.82 15.72
N TRP A 211 -7.78 23.96 14.50
CA TRP A 211 -7.17 25.19 13.99
C TRP A 211 -7.82 25.56 12.68
N ARG A 212 -7.90 26.85 12.40
CA ARG A 212 -8.19 27.36 11.07
C ARG A 212 -6.96 27.26 10.21
N SER A 213 -7.12 26.79 8.97
CA SER A 213 -6.00 26.67 8.03
C SER A 213 -5.40 28.04 7.65
N ASP A 214 -6.26 29.06 7.55
CA ASP A 214 -5.79 30.43 7.34
C ASP A 214 -5.30 31.02 8.65
N GLY A 215 -4.04 31.42 8.69
CA GLY A 215 -3.40 32.04 9.87
C GLY A 215 -3.11 31.13 11.04
N CYS A 216 -3.48 29.82 10.97
CA CYS A 216 -3.28 28.84 12.04
C CYS A 216 -3.86 29.26 13.39
N GLU A 217 -5.06 29.91 13.37
CA GLU A 217 -5.75 30.32 14.56
C GLU A 217 -6.41 29.14 15.26
N LYS A 218 -6.29 29.09 16.58
CA LYS A 218 -6.89 28.05 17.40
C LYS A 218 -8.40 28.30 17.57
N ILE A 219 -9.23 27.38 17.10
CA ILE A 219 -10.68 27.41 17.21
C ILE A 219 -11.14 26.78 18.53
N LEU A 220 -10.70 25.55 18.77
CA LEU A 220 -11.18 24.69 19.85
C LEU A 220 -10.08 23.89 20.48
N THR A 221 -10.17 23.65 21.78
CA THR A 221 -9.27 22.74 22.51
C THR A 221 -10.12 21.76 23.29
N ILE A 222 -9.88 20.47 23.03
CA ILE A 222 -10.59 19.36 23.66
C ILE A 222 -9.60 18.52 24.42
N ARG A 223 -9.89 18.22 25.66
CA ARG A 223 -9.15 17.22 26.42
C ARG A 223 -9.85 15.88 26.25
N ALA A 224 -9.30 15.04 25.38
CA ALA A 224 -9.89 13.73 25.09
C ALA A 224 -9.83 12.80 26.30
N ARG A 225 -8.68 12.75 26.98
CA ARG A 225 -8.44 12.06 28.27
C ARG A 225 -7.08 12.49 28.86
N GLU A 226 -6.76 11.95 30.03
CA GLU A 226 -5.43 12.10 30.62
C GLU A 226 -4.35 11.28 29.89
N ASN A 227 -4.76 10.31 29.08
CA ASN A 227 -3.90 9.43 28.30
C ASN A 227 -3.54 10.02 26.94
N ARG A 228 -2.42 9.49 26.37
CA ARG A 228 -1.89 9.94 25.07
C ARG A 228 -2.91 9.74 23.95
N CYS A 229 -3.15 10.77 23.16
CA CYS A 229 -3.81 10.64 21.86
C CYS A 229 -2.78 10.19 20.82
N THR A 230 -3.04 9.05 20.19
CA THR A 230 -2.16 8.42 19.19
C THR A 230 -2.59 8.78 17.78
N GLY A 231 -3.89 8.92 17.54
CA GLY A 231 -4.47 9.24 16.25
C GLY A 231 -5.66 10.19 16.37
N ALA A 232 -5.96 10.88 15.30
CA ALA A 232 -7.17 11.69 15.16
C ALA A 232 -7.52 11.79 13.68
N ASP A 233 -8.79 11.90 13.36
CA ASP A 233 -9.28 12.06 12.00
C ASP A 233 -10.57 12.85 11.96
N PHE A 234 -10.85 13.52 10.82
CA PHE A 234 -12.09 14.23 10.58
C PHE A 234 -13.16 13.31 10.00
N HIS A 235 -14.40 13.57 10.35
CA HIS A 235 -15.54 13.04 9.61
C HIS A 235 -15.58 13.67 8.21
N PRO A 236 -15.89 12.90 7.15
CA PRO A 236 -15.87 13.41 5.77
C PRO A 236 -16.75 14.66 5.54
N ASP A 237 -17.83 14.83 6.30
CA ASP A 237 -18.78 15.95 6.16
C ASP A 237 -18.53 17.09 7.17
N ALA A 238 -17.41 17.07 7.90
CA ALA A 238 -17.10 18.10 8.90
C ALA A 238 -16.72 19.41 8.25
N THR A 239 -17.55 20.47 8.39
CA THR A 239 -17.30 21.79 7.82
C THR A 239 -16.96 22.83 8.88
N LEU A 240 -16.20 23.85 8.47
CA LEU A 240 -15.85 24.99 9.36
C LEU A 240 -17.10 25.74 9.86
N THR A 241 -18.08 25.92 8.99
CA THR A 241 -19.36 26.62 9.34
C THR A 241 -20.11 25.90 10.45
N GLN A 242 -20.10 24.55 10.47
CA GLN A 242 -20.73 23.79 11.57
C GLN A 242 -20.01 24.02 12.91
N VAL A 243 -18.67 24.03 12.89
CA VAL A 243 -17.85 24.22 14.08
C VAL A 243 -18.06 25.67 14.62
N GLU A 244 -18.03 26.68 13.78
CA GLU A 244 -18.22 28.07 14.15
C GLU A 244 -19.63 28.33 14.69
N ALA A 245 -20.66 27.75 14.07
CA ALA A 245 -22.04 27.87 14.54
C ALA A 245 -22.25 27.25 15.93
N THR A 246 -21.61 26.11 16.21
CA THR A 246 -21.71 25.44 17.52
C THR A 246 -20.89 26.13 18.60
N VAL A 247 -19.74 26.69 18.28
CA VAL A 247 -18.90 27.43 19.23
C VAL A 247 -19.59 28.77 19.61
N SER A 248 -20.39 29.36 18.72
CA SER A 248 -21.11 30.63 18.97
C SER A 248 -22.43 30.48 19.73
N GLY A 249 -22.93 29.29 20.09
CA GLY A 249 -24.01 29.19 21.06
C GLY A 249 -25.14 28.18 20.84
N SER A 250 -25.09 27.27 19.87
CA SER A 250 -26.13 26.25 19.66
C SER A 250 -25.60 24.83 19.72
N ASP A 251 -25.22 24.34 20.88
CA ASP A 251 -24.61 23.05 21.12
C ASP A 251 -25.64 21.89 21.19
N SER A 252 -26.59 21.84 20.26
CA SER A 252 -27.60 20.77 20.17
C SER A 252 -27.28 19.73 19.09
N SER A 253 -26.11 19.82 18.41
CA SER A 253 -25.79 18.91 17.34
C SER A 253 -25.35 17.53 17.86
N THR A 254 -26.06 16.48 17.45
CA THR A 254 -25.71 15.08 17.67
C THR A 254 -24.80 14.52 16.56
N THR A 255 -24.45 15.39 15.60
CA THR A 255 -23.60 14.99 14.47
C THR A 255 -22.14 14.82 14.90
N VAL A 256 -21.48 13.78 14.42
CA VAL A 256 -20.05 13.55 14.65
C VAL A 256 -19.24 14.42 13.67
N SER A 257 -18.25 15.13 14.17
CA SER A 257 -17.35 15.96 13.35
C SER A 257 -15.93 15.41 13.25
N PHE A 258 -15.43 14.80 14.30
CA PHE A 258 -14.10 14.19 14.32
C PHE A 258 -13.99 13.12 15.39
N GLY A 259 -12.94 12.31 15.30
CA GLY A 259 -12.61 11.25 16.23
C GLY A 259 -11.19 11.36 16.74
N THR A 260 -10.95 10.81 17.93
CA THR A 260 -9.62 10.68 18.54
C THR A 260 -9.39 9.27 19.00
N ALA A 261 -8.22 8.69 18.70
CA ALA A 261 -7.78 7.40 19.20
C ALA A 261 -6.78 7.60 20.33
N CYS A 262 -6.94 6.83 21.41
CA CYS A 262 -6.14 6.96 22.63
C CYS A 262 -5.29 5.72 22.92
N ALA A 263 -4.28 5.89 23.73
CA ALA A 263 -3.37 4.82 24.14
C ALA A 263 -4.01 3.85 25.18
N ASP A 264 -5.21 4.13 25.67
CA ASP A 264 -5.98 3.27 26.56
C ASP A 264 -6.82 2.20 25.83
N GLY A 265 -6.66 2.07 24.50
CA GLY A 265 -7.44 1.14 23.68
C GLY A 265 -8.84 1.65 23.32
N THR A 266 -9.17 2.90 23.64
CA THR A 266 -10.47 3.49 23.32
C THR A 266 -10.36 4.58 22.27
N ALA A 267 -11.40 4.73 21.42
CA ALA A 267 -11.56 5.86 20.54
C ALA A 267 -12.80 6.67 20.94
N HIS A 268 -12.73 7.97 20.74
CA HIS A 268 -13.79 8.89 21.11
C HIS A 268 -14.28 9.66 19.90
N LEU A 269 -15.60 9.82 19.78
CA LEU A 269 -16.25 10.59 18.74
C LEU A 269 -16.81 11.90 19.34
N TRP A 270 -16.61 13.00 18.63
CA TRP A 270 -16.87 14.34 19.11
C TRP A 270 -17.79 15.11 18.18
N SER A 271 -18.64 15.96 18.78
CA SER A 271 -19.45 16.92 18.03
C SER A 271 -18.60 18.10 17.52
N PRO A 272 -19.11 18.91 16.58
CA PRO A 272 -18.44 20.14 16.14
C PRO A 272 -18.07 21.09 17.26
N GLY A 273 -18.89 21.20 18.32
CA GLY A 273 -18.64 22.04 19.51
C GLY A 273 -17.68 21.39 20.54
N GLY A 274 -17.18 20.20 20.27
CA GLY A 274 -16.26 19.50 21.19
C GLY A 274 -16.92 18.72 22.30
N LYS A 275 -18.24 18.50 22.22
CA LYS A 275 -18.96 17.64 23.16
C LYS A 275 -18.66 16.17 22.83
N HIS A 276 -18.33 15.38 23.83
CA HIS A 276 -18.17 13.95 23.68
C HIS A 276 -19.51 13.28 23.37
N LEU A 277 -19.56 12.54 22.27
CA LEU A 277 -20.75 11.83 21.83
C LEU A 277 -20.70 10.34 22.17
N ARG A 278 -19.63 9.67 21.76
CA ARG A 278 -19.50 8.20 21.91
C ARG A 278 -18.08 7.79 22.22
N THR A 279 -17.98 6.66 22.94
CA THR A 279 -16.70 5.98 23.19
C THR A 279 -16.75 4.57 22.56
N LEU A 280 -15.82 4.28 21.67
CA LEU A 280 -15.64 2.97 21.06
C LEU A 280 -14.72 2.15 21.95
N LYS A 281 -15.26 1.07 22.54
CA LYS A 281 -14.55 0.19 23.48
C LYS A 281 -14.57 -1.23 22.94
N GLY A 282 -13.43 -1.91 22.99
CA GLY A 282 -13.33 -3.31 22.58
C GLY A 282 -11.89 -3.78 22.38
N HIS A 283 -11.00 -2.89 21.93
CA HIS A 283 -9.59 -3.24 21.80
C HIS A 283 -8.93 -3.55 23.14
N ALA A 284 -8.08 -4.57 23.15
CA ALA A 284 -7.39 -5.03 24.34
C ALA A 284 -6.08 -4.26 24.62
N ASP A 285 -5.55 -3.55 23.64
CA ASP A 285 -4.30 -2.80 23.74
C ASP A 285 -4.47 -1.41 23.08
N ARG A 286 -3.45 -0.57 23.20
CA ARG A 286 -3.44 0.80 22.70
C ARG A 286 -3.77 0.87 21.21
N LEU A 287 -4.43 1.95 20.83
CA LEU A 287 -4.70 2.25 19.45
C LEU A 287 -3.45 2.87 18.78
N GLY A 288 -3.20 2.51 17.54
CA GLY A 288 -2.21 3.15 16.68
C GLY A 288 -2.79 4.39 16.01
N ARG A 289 -3.69 4.18 15.08
CA ARG A 289 -4.38 5.23 14.33
C ARG A 289 -5.84 4.87 14.12
N MET A 290 -6.60 5.86 13.66
CA MET A 290 -7.98 5.69 13.23
C MET A 290 -8.20 6.43 11.92
N ALA A 291 -9.19 6.00 11.14
CA ALA A 291 -9.64 6.70 9.95
C ALA A 291 -11.16 6.55 9.77
N PHE A 292 -11.81 7.61 9.26
CA PHE A 292 -13.20 7.53 8.86
C PHE A 292 -13.32 6.95 7.46
N HIS A 293 -14.37 6.14 7.28
CA HIS A 293 -14.75 5.67 5.96
C HIS A 293 -15.28 6.85 5.11
N PRO A 294 -15.05 6.89 3.79
CA PRO A 294 -15.49 8.00 2.94
C PRO A 294 -17.00 8.26 2.89
N SER A 295 -17.84 7.34 3.39
CA SER A 295 -19.29 7.57 3.55
C SER A 295 -19.64 8.36 4.83
N GLY A 296 -18.73 8.41 5.81
CA GLY A 296 -19.01 8.98 7.13
C GLY A 296 -19.69 8.03 8.12
N ASP A 297 -20.35 6.96 7.67
CA ASP A 297 -21.12 6.04 8.52
C ASP A 297 -20.26 5.13 9.39
N TYR A 298 -19.02 4.90 8.99
CA TYR A 298 -18.11 3.94 9.63
C TYR A 298 -16.78 4.58 9.97
N VAL A 299 -16.15 4.03 11.02
CA VAL A 299 -14.79 4.37 11.42
C VAL A 299 -14.02 3.08 11.66
N ALA A 300 -12.76 3.06 11.25
CA ALA A 300 -11.86 1.95 11.53
C ALA A 300 -10.75 2.37 12.50
N THR A 301 -10.35 1.43 13.34
CA THR A 301 -9.28 1.62 14.33
C THR A 301 -8.24 0.52 14.17
N ALA A 302 -6.96 0.88 14.16
CA ALA A 302 -5.83 -0.02 14.20
C ALA A 302 -5.30 -0.13 15.63
N SER A 303 -4.98 -1.34 16.09
CA SER A 303 -4.54 -1.54 17.46
C SER A 303 -3.28 -2.41 17.58
N PHE A 304 -2.62 -2.26 18.70
CA PHE A 304 -1.48 -3.09 19.09
C PHE A 304 -1.88 -4.51 19.53
N ASP A 305 -3.18 -4.78 19.68
CA ASP A 305 -3.72 -6.14 19.88
C ASP A 305 -3.66 -7.02 18.61
N LYS A 306 -3.01 -6.56 17.52
CA LYS A 306 -2.84 -7.22 16.23
C LYS A 306 -4.11 -7.27 15.38
N THR A 307 -5.18 -6.62 15.80
CA THR A 307 -6.45 -6.53 15.08
C THR A 307 -6.72 -5.12 14.60
N TRP A 308 -7.54 -5.01 13.60
CA TRP A 308 -8.19 -3.75 13.29
C TRP A 308 -9.71 -3.97 13.34
N ARG A 309 -10.46 -2.95 13.74
CA ARG A 309 -11.90 -3.05 13.93
C ARG A 309 -12.64 -1.98 13.16
N LEU A 310 -13.84 -2.34 12.70
CA LEU A 310 -14.77 -1.43 12.04
C LEU A 310 -15.95 -1.17 12.98
N TRP A 311 -16.30 0.09 13.14
CA TRP A 311 -17.34 0.56 14.05
C TRP A 311 -18.38 1.35 13.28
N SER A 312 -19.64 1.28 13.73
CA SER A 312 -20.68 2.18 13.28
C SER A 312 -20.54 3.53 14.00
N VAL A 313 -20.52 4.63 13.24
CA VAL A 313 -20.48 5.99 13.82
C VAL A 313 -21.79 6.33 14.49
N GLU A 314 -22.94 5.86 13.95
CA GLU A 314 -24.27 6.13 14.48
C GLU A 314 -24.54 5.43 15.80
N THR A 315 -24.20 4.15 15.93
CA THR A 315 -24.49 3.34 17.15
C THR A 315 -23.30 3.27 18.10
N GLY A 316 -22.06 3.39 17.59
CA GLY A 316 -20.84 3.14 18.35
C GLY A 316 -20.54 1.65 18.56
N GLU A 317 -21.30 0.75 17.92
CA GLU A 317 -21.12 -0.69 18.02
C GLU A 317 -19.99 -1.19 17.13
N GLU A 318 -19.33 -2.25 17.58
CA GLU A 318 -18.36 -2.99 16.78
C GLU A 318 -19.08 -3.82 15.72
N LEU A 319 -18.75 -3.61 14.46
CA LEU A 319 -19.30 -4.35 13.34
C LEU A 319 -18.39 -5.51 12.91
N LEU A 320 -17.08 -5.29 12.91
CA LEU A 320 -16.09 -6.24 12.46
C LEU A 320 -14.83 -6.15 13.32
N CYS A 321 -14.38 -7.29 13.85
CA CYS A 321 -13.03 -7.47 14.35
C CYS A 321 -12.27 -8.33 13.34
N GLN A 322 -11.28 -7.73 12.69
CA GLN A 322 -10.50 -8.42 11.67
C GLN A 322 -9.14 -8.81 12.22
N GLU A 323 -8.94 -10.11 12.28
CA GLU A 323 -7.65 -10.73 12.58
C GLU A 323 -6.87 -11.02 11.30
N GLY A 324 -5.59 -11.32 11.43
CA GLY A 324 -4.73 -11.72 10.31
C GLY A 324 -3.33 -11.13 10.32
N HIS A 325 -3.08 -10.08 11.08
CA HIS A 325 -1.73 -9.59 11.33
C HIS A 325 -1.04 -10.40 12.44
N SER A 326 0.24 -10.74 12.21
CA SER A 326 1.05 -11.47 13.19
C SER A 326 1.61 -10.57 14.29
N ARG A 327 1.74 -9.27 13.99
CA ARG A 327 2.25 -8.23 14.86
C ARG A 327 1.27 -7.06 14.96
N PRO A 328 1.46 -6.13 15.92
CA PRO A 328 0.63 -4.95 16.08
C PRO A 328 0.34 -4.19 14.79
N VAL A 329 -0.91 -3.78 14.60
CA VAL A 329 -1.33 -2.91 13.49
C VAL A 329 -1.15 -1.46 13.93
N TYR A 330 -0.46 -0.66 13.09
CA TYR A 330 -0.12 0.70 13.44
C TYR A 330 -0.95 1.75 12.69
N ASP A 331 -1.09 1.61 11.37
CA ASP A 331 -1.82 2.57 10.52
C ASP A 331 -2.80 1.85 9.60
N LEU A 332 -3.83 2.57 9.20
CA LEU A 332 -4.83 2.11 8.25
C LEU A 332 -5.30 3.27 7.38
N GLY A 333 -5.70 2.95 6.16
CA GLY A 333 -6.25 3.91 5.23
C GLY A 333 -7.37 3.30 4.39
N PHE A 334 -8.37 4.12 4.06
CA PHE A 334 -9.46 3.70 3.19
C PHE A 334 -9.18 4.10 1.74
N HIS A 335 -9.62 3.26 0.84
CA HIS A 335 -9.64 3.57 -0.58
C HIS A 335 -10.65 4.69 -0.87
N PRO A 336 -10.38 5.62 -1.80
CA PRO A 336 -11.27 6.75 -2.11
C PRO A 336 -12.70 6.35 -2.49
N ASP A 337 -12.87 5.18 -3.12
CA ASP A 337 -14.20 4.65 -3.44
C ASP A 337 -14.91 4.04 -2.21
N GLY A 338 -14.22 3.75 -1.12
CA GLY A 338 -14.75 3.16 0.11
C GLY A 338 -14.83 1.62 0.11
N GLY A 339 -14.44 0.93 -0.97
CA GLY A 339 -14.57 -0.54 -1.04
C GLY A 339 -13.43 -1.32 -0.39
N LEU A 340 -12.25 -0.71 -0.26
CA LEU A 340 -11.04 -1.36 0.26
C LEU A 340 -10.49 -0.61 1.47
N CYS A 341 -9.81 -1.36 2.34
CA CYS A 341 -9.02 -0.84 3.44
C CYS A 341 -7.61 -1.42 3.36
N ALA A 342 -6.59 -0.61 3.53
CA ALA A 342 -5.22 -1.07 3.68
C ALA A 342 -4.77 -0.91 5.12
N THR A 343 -4.09 -1.90 5.65
CA THR A 343 -3.56 -1.91 7.02
C THR A 343 -2.08 -2.24 7.00
N VAL A 344 -1.31 -1.54 7.80
CA VAL A 344 0.13 -1.77 8.00
C VAL A 344 0.46 -1.78 9.48
N GLY A 345 1.54 -2.46 9.83
CA GLY A 345 1.90 -2.60 11.22
C GLY A 345 3.37 -2.90 11.45
N LEU A 346 3.68 -3.35 12.65
CA LEU A 346 5.05 -3.70 13.07
C LEU A 346 5.58 -4.96 12.39
N GLU A 347 4.83 -5.55 11.46
CA GLU A 347 5.34 -6.51 10.50
C GLU A 347 5.80 -5.77 9.22
N ALA A 348 6.71 -6.38 8.47
CA ALA A 348 7.22 -5.81 7.23
C ALA A 348 6.22 -5.89 6.05
N HIS A 349 5.00 -6.30 6.31
CA HIS A 349 3.97 -6.53 5.30
C HIS A 349 2.76 -5.65 5.55
N GLY A 350 2.20 -5.09 4.47
CA GLY A 350 0.89 -4.48 4.48
C GLY A 350 -0.17 -5.46 3.97
N ARG A 351 -1.42 -5.27 4.34
CA ARG A 351 -2.57 -6.05 3.85
C ARG A 351 -3.65 -5.14 3.31
N VAL A 352 -4.25 -5.57 2.22
CA VAL A 352 -5.39 -4.87 1.61
C VAL A 352 -6.62 -5.76 1.73
N TRP A 353 -7.66 -5.22 2.35
CA TRP A 353 -8.90 -5.91 2.68
C TRP A 353 -10.05 -5.38 1.83
N ASP A 354 -10.89 -6.24 1.33
CA ASP A 354 -12.17 -5.86 0.73
C ASP A 354 -13.26 -5.87 1.81
N LEU A 355 -13.77 -4.69 2.12
CA LEU A 355 -14.79 -4.50 3.16
C LEU A 355 -16.12 -5.18 2.82
N ARG A 356 -16.42 -5.37 1.55
CA ARG A 356 -17.65 -5.99 1.06
C ARG A 356 -17.65 -7.49 1.26
N SER A 357 -16.52 -8.13 0.98
CA SER A 357 -16.36 -9.58 1.11
C SER A 357 -15.70 -10.00 2.43
N GLY A 358 -14.99 -9.08 3.11
CA GLY A 358 -14.22 -9.37 4.32
C GLY A 358 -12.93 -10.16 4.04
N LYS A 359 -12.51 -10.30 2.78
CA LYS A 359 -11.33 -11.06 2.40
C LYS A 359 -10.10 -10.17 2.24
N CYS A 360 -8.92 -10.71 2.57
CA CYS A 360 -7.66 -10.10 2.18
C CYS A 360 -7.46 -10.27 0.67
N VAL A 361 -7.42 -9.17 -0.07
CA VAL A 361 -7.26 -9.15 -1.53
C VAL A 361 -5.82 -9.37 -1.92
N THR A 362 -4.89 -8.70 -1.23
CA THR A 362 -3.46 -8.79 -1.50
C THR A 362 -2.64 -8.46 -0.26
N THR A 363 -1.46 -9.04 -0.18
CA THR A 363 -0.45 -8.72 0.83
C THR A 363 0.69 -7.97 0.16
N LEU A 364 1.07 -6.82 0.71
CA LEU A 364 2.14 -5.97 0.21
C LEU A 364 3.47 -6.44 0.82
N VAL A 365 4.14 -7.36 0.13
CA VAL A 365 5.39 -7.98 0.59
C VAL A 365 6.58 -7.32 -0.09
N GLY A 366 7.54 -6.84 0.69
CA GLY A 366 8.76 -6.25 0.12
C GLY A 366 9.58 -5.40 1.09
N HIS A 367 8.95 -4.69 2.03
CA HIS A 367 9.70 -3.97 3.05
C HIS A 367 10.53 -4.94 3.92
N VAL A 368 11.67 -4.46 4.39
CA VAL A 368 12.60 -5.25 5.22
C VAL A 368 12.29 -5.09 6.70
N LYS A 369 11.80 -3.91 7.08
CA LYS A 369 11.42 -3.57 8.45
C LYS A 369 9.94 -3.22 8.54
N GLN A 370 9.50 -2.87 9.75
CA GLN A 370 8.12 -2.51 10.08
C GLN A 370 7.58 -1.38 9.21
N CYS A 371 6.31 -1.51 8.81
CA CYS A 371 5.58 -0.50 8.06
C CYS A 371 4.79 0.39 9.03
N LEU A 372 4.96 1.69 8.93
CA LEU A 372 4.40 2.65 9.91
C LEU A 372 3.30 3.54 9.33
N SER A 373 3.17 3.63 8.03
CA SER A 373 2.13 4.43 7.41
C SER A 373 1.70 3.86 6.06
N VAL A 374 0.43 4.07 5.72
CA VAL A 374 -0.15 3.67 4.44
C VAL A 374 -1.15 4.74 3.98
N ASP A 375 -1.16 4.97 2.66
CA ASP A 375 -2.17 5.82 2.05
C ASP A 375 -2.48 5.39 0.62
N PHE A 376 -3.72 5.65 0.19
CA PHE A 376 -4.19 5.39 -1.16
C PHE A 376 -4.08 6.62 -2.03
N SER A 377 -3.67 6.42 -3.27
CA SER A 377 -3.76 7.46 -4.28
C SER A 377 -5.21 7.67 -4.74
N PRO A 378 -5.64 8.92 -5.03
CA PRO A 378 -6.96 9.20 -5.59
C PRO A 378 -7.25 8.50 -6.91
N ASN A 379 -6.21 8.08 -7.63
CA ASN A 379 -6.38 7.29 -8.86
C ASN A 379 -6.99 5.90 -8.62
N GLY A 380 -6.94 5.39 -7.37
CA GLY A 380 -7.54 4.14 -6.92
C GLY A 380 -6.77 2.87 -7.29
N TYR A 381 -5.57 2.95 -7.83
CA TYR A 381 -4.74 1.75 -8.08
C TYR A 381 -3.39 1.78 -7.40
N HIS A 382 -2.92 2.94 -6.96
CA HIS A 382 -1.65 3.03 -6.25
C HIS A 382 -1.87 3.14 -4.75
N ILE A 383 -0.99 2.48 -4.03
CA ILE A 383 -0.84 2.60 -2.57
C ILE A 383 0.60 3.00 -2.32
N VAL A 384 0.80 3.86 -1.33
CA VAL A 384 2.14 4.15 -0.82
C VAL A 384 2.24 3.69 0.62
N THR A 385 3.37 3.10 0.97
CA THR A 385 3.69 2.67 2.34
C THR A 385 5.02 3.26 2.78
N GLY A 386 5.08 3.72 4.01
CA GLY A 386 6.30 4.20 4.66
C GLY A 386 6.78 3.22 5.70
N SER A 387 8.08 2.96 5.75
CA SER A 387 8.69 1.96 6.62
C SER A 387 9.87 2.51 7.42
N ASP A 388 10.24 1.74 8.46
CA ASP A 388 11.46 1.92 9.24
C ASP A 388 12.74 1.53 8.46
N ASP A 389 12.62 0.95 7.27
CA ASP A 389 13.72 0.68 6.36
C ASP A 389 14.19 1.93 5.59
N HIS A 390 13.72 3.11 5.95
CA HIS A 390 14.01 4.43 5.37
C HIS A 390 13.46 4.61 3.96
N THR A 391 12.69 3.65 3.44
CA THR A 391 12.11 3.69 2.10
C THR A 391 10.60 3.89 2.13
N ALA A 392 10.09 4.62 1.16
CA ALA A 392 8.68 4.58 0.79
C ALA A 392 8.52 3.67 -0.43
N ARG A 393 7.50 2.81 -0.42
CA ARG A 393 7.21 1.94 -1.56
C ARG A 393 5.85 2.28 -2.15
N VAL A 394 5.83 2.35 -3.48
CA VAL A 394 4.61 2.53 -4.24
C VAL A 394 4.20 1.18 -4.84
N TRP A 395 2.95 0.80 -4.62
CA TRP A 395 2.37 -0.48 -5.03
C TRP A 395 1.28 -0.26 -6.07
N ASP A 396 1.20 -1.11 -7.07
CA ASP A 396 0.08 -1.14 -8.02
C ASP A 396 -0.83 -2.34 -7.70
N LEU A 397 -2.07 -2.07 -7.31
CA LEU A 397 -3.07 -3.09 -6.99
C LEU A 397 -3.42 -3.99 -8.18
N ARG A 398 -3.32 -3.46 -9.40
CA ARG A 398 -3.62 -4.21 -10.62
C ARG A 398 -2.54 -5.24 -10.92
N ARG A 399 -1.27 -4.89 -10.64
CA ARG A 399 -0.11 -5.77 -10.82
C ARG A 399 0.18 -6.62 -9.59
N ARG A 400 -0.47 -6.30 -8.47
CA ARG A 400 -0.26 -6.93 -7.14
C ARG A 400 1.21 -6.96 -6.72
N GLY A 401 1.94 -5.91 -7.04
CA GLY A 401 3.37 -5.83 -6.81
C GLY A 401 3.87 -4.43 -6.54
N CYS A 402 5.12 -4.35 -6.06
CA CYS A 402 5.81 -3.08 -5.88
C CYS A 402 6.13 -2.47 -7.25
N LEU A 403 5.68 -1.25 -7.47
CA LEU A 403 5.97 -0.49 -8.68
C LEU A 403 7.33 0.20 -8.57
N TYR A 404 7.58 0.86 -7.44
CA TYR A 404 8.81 1.61 -7.21
C TYR A 404 9.18 1.68 -5.73
N THR A 405 10.47 1.71 -5.44
CA THR A 405 11.01 1.90 -4.10
C THR A 405 11.76 3.22 -4.05
N VAL A 406 11.26 4.15 -3.25
CA VAL A 406 11.83 5.49 -3.06
C VAL A 406 12.76 5.47 -1.85
N PRO A 407 14.07 5.67 -2.00
CA PRO A 407 14.97 5.90 -0.87
C PRO A 407 14.75 7.33 -0.35
N ALA A 408 13.78 7.48 0.57
CA ALA A 408 13.26 8.79 0.91
C ALA A 408 14.12 9.52 1.95
N HIS A 409 14.45 8.88 3.05
CA HIS A 409 15.01 9.54 4.22
C HIS A 409 16.22 8.81 4.81
N SER A 410 16.93 9.48 5.71
CA SER A 410 18.03 8.88 6.48
C SER A 410 17.57 8.17 7.76
N CYS A 411 16.32 8.41 8.17
CA CYS A 411 15.66 7.79 9.32
C CYS A 411 14.33 7.18 8.91
N LEU A 412 13.64 6.54 9.87
CA LEU A 412 12.34 5.93 9.65
C LEU A 412 11.31 6.95 9.13
N ILE A 413 10.39 6.48 8.29
CA ILE A 413 9.27 7.25 7.77
C ILE A 413 8.10 7.13 8.73
N SER A 414 7.63 8.25 9.28
CA SER A 414 6.56 8.30 10.27
C SER A 414 5.17 8.39 9.65
N ALA A 415 5.02 9.12 8.54
CA ALA A 415 3.77 9.20 7.80
C ALA A 415 4.03 9.41 6.31
N VAL A 416 3.11 8.91 5.50
CA VAL A 416 3.05 9.12 4.06
C VAL A 416 1.63 9.49 3.70
N ARG A 417 1.44 10.53 2.86
CA ARG A 417 0.11 11.02 2.44
C ARG A 417 0.14 11.45 0.99
N TYR A 418 -0.84 11.00 0.21
CA TYR A 418 -1.11 11.52 -1.12
C TYR A 418 -1.87 12.83 -1.05
N GLU A 419 -1.69 13.66 -2.06
CA GLU A 419 -2.61 14.74 -2.34
C GLU A 419 -4.01 14.17 -2.63
N PRO A 420 -5.07 14.59 -1.87
CA PRO A 420 -6.36 13.89 -1.91
C PRO A 420 -7.16 14.08 -3.21
N LYS A 421 -6.97 15.19 -3.95
CA LYS A 421 -7.79 15.55 -5.11
C LYS A 421 -7.29 14.95 -6.42
N ASP A 422 -6.12 15.36 -6.83
CA ASP A 422 -5.55 15.01 -8.14
C ASP A 422 -4.49 13.89 -8.04
N GLY A 423 -3.90 13.73 -6.86
CA GLY A 423 -2.86 12.75 -6.62
C GLY A 423 -1.57 13.04 -7.39
N GLY A 424 -1.30 14.32 -7.68
CA GLY A 424 -0.13 14.75 -8.42
C GLY A 424 1.19 14.51 -7.69
N PHE A 425 1.15 14.53 -6.36
CA PHE A 425 2.30 14.28 -5.51
C PHE A 425 1.92 13.53 -4.23
N PHE A 426 2.92 13.06 -3.50
CA PHE A 426 2.76 12.57 -2.14
C PHE A 426 3.84 13.13 -1.22
N ALA A 427 3.48 13.30 0.03
CA ALA A 427 4.37 13.79 1.07
C ALA A 427 4.83 12.63 1.96
N THR A 428 6.08 12.66 2.37
CA THR A 428 6.65 11.75 3.37
C THR A 428 7.21 12.55 4.53
N SER A 429 6.99 12.11 5.74
CA SER A 429 7.59 12.70 6.95
C SER A 429 8.48 11.68 7.65
N SER A 430 9.54 12.15 8.28
CA SER A 430 10.54 11.28 8.90
C SER A 430 11.05 11.80 10.24
N TYR A 431 11.65 10.90 10.98
CA TYR A 431 12.35 11.21 12.23
C TYR A 431 13.67 11.94 12.01
N ASP A 432 14.08 12.20 10.75
CA ASP A 432 15.22 13.06 10.43
C ASP A 432 14.90 14.58 10.55
N GLY A 433 13.68 14.92 10.98
CA GLY A 433 13.23 16.31 11.13
C GLY A 433 12.79 16.98 9.84
N SER A 434 12.70 16.24 8.74
CA SER A 434 12.29 16.75 7.43
C SER A 434 11.00 16.09 6.93
N ALA A 435 10.31 16.79 6.04
CA ALA A 435 9.28 16.22 5.17
C ALA A 435 9.73 16.39 3.71
N GLN A 436 9.43 15.42 2.88
CA GLN A 436 9.80 15.43 1.45
C GLN A 436 8.58 15.23 0.59
N LEU A 437 8.59 15.89 -0.57
CA LEU A 437 7.53 15.83 -1.57
C LEU A 437 8.04 15.11 -2.80
N TYR A 438 7.25 14.16 -3.29
CA TYR A 438 7.57 13.32 -4.44
C TYR A 438 6.48 13.41 -5.50
N SER A 439 6.88 13.45 -6.76
CA SER A 439 5.97 13.35 -7.90
C SER A 439 5.32 11.95 -7.94
N SER A 440 4.03 11.88 -8.23
CA SER A 440 3.32 10.60 -8.44
C SER A 440 3.65 9.94 -9.77
N ARG A 441 4.24 10.67 -10.71
CA ARG A 441 4.57 10.19 -12.05
C ARG A 441 5.90 9.43 -12.06
N ASP A 442 6.97 10.15 -11.71
CA ASP A 442 8.35 9.67 -11.83
C ASP A 442 8.92 9.24 -10.49
N PHE A 443 8.16 9.44 -9.41
CA PHE A 443 8.60 9.20 -8.03
C PHE A 443 9.88 9.97 -7.67
N SER A 444 10.19 11.01 -8.45
CA SER A 444 11.30 11.90 -8.20
C SER A 444 10.98 12.85 -7.05
N ARG A 445 12.02 13.21 -6.30
CA ARG A 445 11.89 14.18 -5.21
C ARG A 445 11.76 15.59 -5.77
N ILE A 446 10.66 16.27 -5.44
CA ILE A 446 10.38 17.64 -5.85
C ILE A 446 10.99 18.64 -4.87
N ASN A 447 10.71 18.46 -3.56
CA ASN A 447 11.11 19.41 -2.53
C ASN A 447 11.44 18.71 -1.21
N THR A 448 12.27 19.35 -0.39
CA THR A 448 12.60 18.92 0.96
C THR A 448 12.32 20.06 1.93
N LEU A 449 11.34 19.85 2.79
CA LEU A 449 10.88 20.83 3.78
C LEU A 449 11.66 20.61 5.09
N LYS A 450 12.57 21.50 5.38
CA LYS A 450 13.36 21.50 6.61
C LYS A 450 12.95 22.68 7.48
N GLY A 451 12.72 22.46 8.75
CA GLY A 451 12.32 23.53 9.67
C GLY A 451 11.95 23.05 11.06
N HIS A 452 11.72 21.74 11.25
CA HIS A 452 11.55 21.15 12.57
C HIS A 452 12.92 20.83 13.20
N GLU A 453 13.04 21.09 14.50
CA GLU A 453 14.25 20.81 15.28
C GLU A 453 14.29 19.37 15.78
N ALA A 454 13.15 18.68 15.79
CA ALA A 454 13.03 17.30 16.24
C ALA A 454 12.26 16.44 15.21
N ARG A 455 12.02 15.19 15.55
CA ARG A 455 11.35 14.18 14.73
C ARG A 455 9.99 14.65 14.24
N VAL A 456 9.74 14.60 12.93
CA VAL A 456 8.40 14.84 12.38
C VAL A 456 7.56 13.59 12.60
N MET A 457 6.44 13.73 13.30
CA MET A 457 5.58 12.61 13.69
C MET A 457 4.51 12.31 12.65
N CYS A 458 3.97 13.35 12.02
CA CYS A 458 2.93 13.23 11.00
C CYS A 458 3.00 14.41 10.03
N ALA A 459 2.57 14.18 8.82
CA ALA A 459 2.30 15.21 7.82
C ALA A 459 0.96 14.91 7.16
N ASP A 460 0.26 15.94 6.72
CA ASP A 460 -0.96 15.80 5.94
C ASP A 460 -1.05 16.91 4.89
N VAL A 461 -1.72 16.61 3.77
CA VAL A 461 -1.88 17.51 2.62
C VAL A 461 -3.31 17.97 2.56
N ALA A 462 -3.52 19.29 2.42
CA ALA A 462 -4.86 19.84 2.23
C ALA A 462 -5.48 19.35 0.90
N PRO A 463 -6.81 19.16 0.83
CA PRO A 463 -7.48 18.70 -0.38
C PRO A 463 -7.21 19.54 -1.63
N GLY A 464 -7.00 20.85 -1.44
CA GLY A 464 -6.64 21.76 -2.54
C GLY A 464 -5.20 21.63 -3.04
N GLY A 465 -4.35 20.81 -2.41
CA GLY A 465 -2.94 20.62 -2.80
C GLY A 465 -2.03 21.81 -2.51
N ASN A 466 -2.55 22.94 -2.01
CA ASN A 466 -1.82 24.19 -1.86
C ASN A 466 -1.17 24.37 -0.49
N THR A 467 -1.58 23.58 0.50
CA THR A 467 -1.12 23.67 1.88
C THR A 467 -0.75 22.29 2.41
N LEU A 468 0.33 22.20 3.17
CA LEU A 468 0.75 21.01 3.88
C LEU A 468 0.95 21.36 5.35
N ALA A 469 0.51 20.50 6.24
CA ALA A 469 0.73 20.60 7.67
C ALA A 469 1.71 19.51 8.14
N THR A 470 2.63 19.89 9.01
CA THR A 470 3.54 18.94 9.67
C THR A 470 3.51 19.16 11.17
N VAL A 471 3.56 18.05 11.91
CA VAL A 471 3.65 18.07 13.37
C VAL A 471 4.85 17.29 13.84
N SER A 472 5.47 17.79 14.90
CA SER A 472 6.75 17.26 15.36
C SER A 472 6.78 17.00 16.86
N TYR A 473 7.80 16.27 17.26
CA TYR A 473 8.17 16.04 18.66
C TYR A 473 8.61 17.35 19.36
N ASP A 474 9.03 18.37 18.59
CA ASP A 474 9.30 19.74 19.07
C ASP A 474 8.05 20.48 19.56
N ARG A 475 6.88 19.84 19.54
CA ARG A 475 5.58 20.37 19.98
C ARG A 475 4.99 21.42 19.05
N THR A 476 5.58 21.64 17.87
CA THR A 476 5.11 22.65 16.93
C THR A 476 4.27 22.00 15.80
N LEU A 477 3.26 22.75 15.38
CA LEU A 477 2.54 22.58 14.13
C LEU A 477 3.08 23.60 13.15
N LYS A 478 3.53 23.18 11.99
CA LYS A 478 4.00 24.06 10.91
C LYS A 478 3.12 23.90 9.69
N LEU A 479 2.76 25.04 9.11
CA LEU A 479 2.05 25.10 7.84
C LEU A 479 3.03 25.53 6.75
N TRP A 480 2.97 24.79 5.67
CA TRP A 480 3.73 25.04 4.45
C TRP A 480 2.74 25.37 3.36
N ARG A 481 2.93 26.52 2.71
CA ARG A 481 2.05 26.96 1.63
C ARG A 481 2.87 27.26 0.38
N GLN A 482 2.25 27.05 -0.76
CA GLN A 482 2.84 27.45 -2.04
C GLN A 482 3.01 28.96 -2.07
N GLN A 483 4.24 29.41 -2.27
CA GLN A 483 4.48 30.82 -2.55
C GLN A 483 3.94 31.13 -3.95
N ARG A 484 2.84 31.90 -4.02
CA ARG A 484 2.46 32.54 -5.28
C ARG A 484 3.66 33.40 -5.68
N ARG A 485 4.22 33.19 -6.88
CA ARG A 485 5.17 34.13 -7.47
C ARG A 485 4.47 35.48 -7.51
N GLY A 486 4.63 36.26 -6.44
CA GLY A 486 4.17 37.63 -6.37
C GLY A 486 4.85 38.40 -7.49
N LYS A 487 4.09 39.25 -8.16
CA LYS A 487 4.65 40.34 -8.96
C LYS A 487 5.81 40.94 -8.15
N ALA A 488 6.99 40.93 -8.72
CA ALA A 488 8.12 41.61 -8.14
C ALA A 488 7.65 43.01 -7.72
N VAL A 489 7.69 43.26 -6.42
CA VAL A 489 7.53 44.63 -5.90
C VAL A 489 8.73 45.35 -6.44
N GLU A 490 8.55 46.16 -7.46
CA GLU A 490 9.51 47.18 -7.85
C GLU A 490 9.71 48.03 -6.59
N MET A 491 10.78 47.75 -5.86
CA MET A 491 11.31 48.73 -4.93
C MET A 491 11.80 49.87 -5.78
N LYS A 492 10.96 50.91 -5.90
CA LYS A 492 11.44 52.23 -6.29
C LYS A 492 12.36 52.68 -5.16
N GLU A 493 13.65 52.71 -5.47
CA GLU A 493 14.61 53.52 -4.74
C GLU A 493 14.16 54.97 -4.84
N GLU A 494 13.79 55.60 -3.72
CA GLU A 494 13.85 57.03 -3.52
C GLU A 494 15.03 57.36 -2.61
#